data_f177395cd48c2b3326e07d639e24cc21
#
_entry.id   f177395cd48c2b3326e07d639e24cc21
#
_cell.length_a   1.000
_cell.length_b   1.000
_cell.length_c   1.000
_cell.angle_alpha   90.00
_cell.angle_beta   90.00
_cell.angle_gamma   90.00
#
_symmetry.space_group_name_H-M   'P 1'
#
loop_
_entity.id
_entity.type
_entity.pdbx_description
1 polymer ?
#
loop_
_entity_poly.entity_id
_entity_poly.type
_entity_poly.pdbx_seq_one_letter_code
_entity_poly.pdbx_strand_id
1 'polypeptide(L)'
;MDLSMYLGIGIVGLIWFGVIILILVATTRLTRFGWQFHGHQIVAEVKMWSAKLYVDGNLEDEFAAERMRVCTLRAFLDGVQVKVRVTHGFRAKAEATANGEQLSVIFVGK
;
A
#
# COMPACT_ATOMS: atom_id res chain seq x y z
N MET A 1 -20.55 45.50 -0.59
CA MET A 1 -20.31 44.06 -0.72
C MET A 1 -21.19 43.33 0.26
N ASP A 2 -22.04 42.46 -0.23
CA ASP A 2 -23.00 41.79 0.60
C ASP A 2 -22.38 40.64 1.35
N LEU A 3 -22.79 40.45 2.61
CA LEU A 3 -22.35 39.36 3.47
C LEU A 3 -22.60 37.98 2.84
N SER A 4 -23.69 37.87 2.05
CA SER A 4 -24.04 36.65 1.29
C SER A 4 -22.97 36.23 0.27
N MET A 5 -22.29 37.20 -0.33
CA MET A 5 -21.20 36.92 -1.29
C MET A 5 -19.99 36.31 -0.60
N TYR A 6 -19.62 36.79 0.59
CA TYR A 6 -18.55 36.18 1.40
C TYR A 6 -18.92 34.82 1.89
N LEU A 7 -20.14 34.57 2.32
CA LEU A 7 -20.64 33.26 2.71
C LEU A 7 -20.61 32.26 1.56
N GLY A 8 -21.01 32.70 0.34
CA GLY A 8 -20.95 31.85 -0.85
C GLY A 8 -19.51 31.40 -1.20
N ILE A 9 -18.56 32.34 -1.18
CA ILE A 9 -17.15 32.06 -1.43
C ILE A 9 -16.58 31.11 -0.34
N GLY A 10 -16.91 31.32 0.95
CA GLY A 10 -16.49 30.48 2.03
C GLY A 10 -17.01 29.04 1.92
N ILE A 11 -18.26 28.85 1.54
CA ILE A 11 -18.85 27.53 1.34
C ILE A 11 -18.19 26.78 0.18
N VAL A 12 -18.00 27.45 -0.96
CA VAL A 12 -17.31 26.87 -2.13
C VAL A 12 -15.87 26.50 -1.77
N GLY A 13 -15.15 27.36 -1.05
CA GLY A 13 -13.80 27.06 -0.59
C GLY A 13 -13.72 25.83 0.32
N LEU A 14 -14.69 25.68 1.24
CA LEU A 14 -14.78 24.52 2.12
C LEU A 14 -15.04 23.22 1.35
N ILE A 15 -15.91 23.25 0.35
CA ILE A 15 -16.20 22.08 -0.49
C ILE A 15 -14.94 21.67 -1.26
N TRP A 16 -14.24 22.61 -1.89
CA TRP A 16 -12.99 22.34 -2.60
C TRP A 16 -11.91 21.78 -1.69
N PHE A 17 -11.75 22.38 -0.53
CA PHE A 17 -10.77 21.91 0.46
C PHE A 17 -11.08 20.48 0.91
N GLY A 18 -12.35 20.17 1.16
CA GLY A 18 -12.77 18.81 1.51
C GLY A 18 -12.52 17.80 0.39
N VAL A 19 -12.76 18.16 -0.86
CA VAL A 19 -12.47 17.31 -2.03
C VAL A 19 -10.97 17.06 -2.16
N ILE A 20 -10.14 18.07 -2.02
CA ILE A 20 -8.67 17.93 -2.06
C ILE A 20 -8.18 17.01 -0.96
N ILE A 21 -8.65 17.17 0.28
CA ILE A 21 -8.29 16.29 1.39
C ILE A 21 -8.72 14.85 1.09
N LEU A 22 -9.91 14.64 0.57
CA LEU A 22 -10.42 13.32 0.24
C LEU A 22 -9.55 12.63 -0.82
N ILE A 23 -9.13 13.35 -1.86
CA ILE A 23 -8.22 12.87 -2.89
C ILE A 23 -6.86 12.51 -2.28
N LEU A 24 -6.29 13.37 -1.44
CA LEU A 24 -5.02 13.11 -0.77
C LEU A 24 -5.08 11.86 0.12
N VAL A 25 -6.13 11.70 0.90
CA VAL A 25 -6.33 10.51 1.75
C VAL A 25 -6.46 9.25 0.89
N ALA A 26 -7.20 9.31 -0.21
CA ALA A 26 -7.36 8.18 -1.12
C ALA A 26 -6.05 7.79 -1.80
N THR A 27 -5.22 8.76 -2.23
CA THR A 27 -3.94 8.52 -2.90
C THR A 27 -2.82 8.10 -1.94
N THR A 28 -2.89 8.50 -0.67
CA THR A 28 -1.90 8.14 0.35
C THR A 28 -2.29 6.92 1.17
N ARG A 29 -3.42 6.30 0.86
CA ARG A 29 -3.89 5.12 1.58
C ARG A 29 -2.89 3.98 1.43
N LEU A 30 -2.33 3.57 2.56
CA LEU A 30 -1.32 2.54 2.66
C LEU A 30 -1.91 1.31 3.33
N THR A 31 -1.75 0.14 2.72
CA THR A 31 -2.07 -1.14 3.35
C THR A 31 -0.79 -1.92 3.56
N ARG A 32 -0.60 -2.44 4.76
CA ARG A 32 0.56 -3.26 5.12
C ARG A 32 0.13 -4.68 5.39
N PHE A 33 0.85 -5.61 4.80
CA PHE A 33 0.69 -7.04 5.04
C PHE A 33 1.95 -7.57 5.69
N GLY A 34 1.81 -8.37 6.73
CA GLY A 34 2.95 -8.91 7.46
C GLY A 34 2.95 -10.43 7.49
N TRP A 35 4.14 -11.01 7.29
CA TRP A 35 4.41 -12.44 7.37
C TRP A 35 5.67 -12.66 8.20
N GLN A 36 5.84 -13.87 8.68
CA GLN A 36 7.06 -14.28 9.36
C GLN A 36 7.59 -15.56 8.72
N PHE A 37 8.89 -15.59 8.45
CA PHE A 37 9.57 -16.71 7.85
C PHE A 37 10.97 -16.85 8.45
N HIS A 38 11.27 -18.01 9.05
CA HIS A 38 12.57 -18.32 9.67
C HIS A 38 13.07 -17.23 10.64
N GLY A 39 12.17 -16.67 11.44
CA GLY A 39 12.51 -15.59 12.37
C GLY A 39 12.63 -14.20 11.73
N HIS A 40 12.49 -14.09 10.42
CA HIS A 40 12.48 -12.81 9.71
C HIS A 40 11.06 -12.27 9.57
N GLN A 41 10.91 -10.98 9.79
CA GLN A 41 9.66 -10.29 9.58
C GLN A 41 9.59 -9.73 8.17
N ILE A 42 8.60 -10.14 7.41
CA ILE A 42 8.37 -9.69 6.04
C ILE A 42 7.16 -8.77 6.04
N VAL A 43 7.32 -7.57 5.51
CA VAL A 43 6.25 -6.58 5.42
C VAL A 43 6.15 -6.08 3.99
N ALA A 44 4.97 -6.17 3.40
CA ALA A 44 4.66 -5.56 2.12
C ALA A 44 3.81 -4.31 2.35
N GLU A 45 4.32 -3.17 1.91
CA GLU A 45 3.58 -1.91 1.91
C GLU A 45 2.98 -1.69 0.52
N VAL A 46 1.64 -1.66 0.45
CA VAL A 46 0.92 -1.51 -0.81
C VAL A 46 0.23 -0.16 -0.82
N LYS A 47 0.62 0.67 -1.78
CA LYS A 47 -0.05 1.91 -2.12
C LYS A 47 -0.82 1.74 -3.42
N MET A 48 -1.61 2.74 -3.80
CA MET A 48 -2.44 2.69 -5.00
C MET A 48 -1.64 2.38 -6.29
N TRP A 49 -0.42 2.90 -6.40
CA TRP A 49 0.42 2.80 -7.60
C TRP A 49 1.78 2.15 -7.36
N SER A 50 2.05 1.71 -6.15
CA SER A 50 3.35 1.15 -5.80
C SER A 50 3.25 0.09 -4.72
N ALA A 51 4.24 -0.78 -4.67
CA ALA A 51 4.40 -1.76 -3.61
C ALA A 51 5.87 -1.84 -3.20
N LYS A 52 6.11 -1.96 -1.91
CA LYS A 52 7.47 -2.08 -1.35
C LYS A 52 7.52 -3.29 -0.44
N LEU A 53 8.60 -4.04 -0.52
CA LEU A 53 8.85 -5.21 0.31
C LEU A 53 9.99 -4.92 1.28
N TYR A 54 9.70 -5.04 2.56
CA TYR A 54 10.67 -4.86 3.64
C TYR A 54 10.91 -6.20 4.35
N VAL A 55 12.15 -6.48 4.65
CA VAL A 55 12.54 -7.61 5.48
C VAL A 55 13.33 -7.07 6.66
N ASP A 56 12.87 -7.36 7.87
CA ASP A 56 13.46 -6.86 9.13
C ASP A 56 13.69 -5.33 9.11
N GLY A 57 12.77 -4.59 8.50
CA GLY A 57 12.82 -3.14 8.37
C GLY A 57 13.67 -2.61 7.21
N ASN A 58 14.33 -3.48 6.45
CA ASN A 58 15.14 -3.10 5.29
C ASN A 58 14.37 -3.27 3.99
N LEU A 59 14.46 -2.28 3.11
CA LEU A 59 13.84 -2.36 1.78
C LEU A 59 14.59 -3.38 0.91
N GLU A 60 13.90 -4.44 0.50
CA GLU A 60 14.46 -5.51 -0.35
C GLU A 60 14.01 -5.41 -1.80
N ASP A 61 12.78 -4.97 -2.04
CA ASP A 61 12.26 -4.83 -3.39
C ASP A 61 11.22 -3.73 -3.44
N GLU A 62 11.11 -3.12 -4.60
CA GLU A 62 10.17 -2.03 -4.84
C GLU A 62 9.61 -2.14 -6.25
N PHE A 63 8.32 -1.92 -6.37
CA PHE A 63 7.64 -1.92 -7.65
C PHE A 63 6.74 -0.68 -7.77
N ALA A 64 6.99 0.13 -8.79
CA ALA A 64 6.16 1.26 -9.17
C ALA A 64 5.49 0.95 -10.50
N ALA A 65 4.18 0.69 -10.47
CA ALA A 65 3.43 0.35 -11.68
C ALA A 65 2.32 1.35 -11.92
N GLU A 66 2.33 1.95 -13.07
CA GLU A 66 1.27 2.87 -13.48
C GLU A 66 0.00 2.15 -13.94
N ARG A 67 0.10 0.89 -14.38
CA ARG A 67 -1.04 0.19 -15.02
C ARG A 67 -1.19 -1.29 -14.67
N MET A 68 -0.31 -1.89 -13.88
CA MET A 68 -0.43 -3.31 -13.57
C MET A 68 -1.22 -3.54 -12.29
N ARG A 69 -2.23 -4.42 -12.37
CA ARG A 69 -3.03 -4.81 -11.23
C ARG A 69 -2.34 -5.83 -10.32
N VAL A 70 -1.37 -6.55 -10.86
CA VAL A 70 -0.64 -7.59 -10.13
C VAL A 70 0.84 -7.38 -10.30
N CYS A 71 1.59 -7.36 -9.19
CA CYS A 71 3.04 -7.34 -9.22
C CYS A 71 3.59 -8.41 -8.27
N THR A 72 4.81 -8.85 -8.53
CA THR A 72 5.52 -9.81 -7.69
C THR A 72 6.79 -9.18 -7.15
N LEU A 73 6.90 -9.12 -5.83
CA LEU A 73 8.09 -8.68 -5.13
C LEU A 73 8.87 -9.92 -4.67
N ARG A 74 10.19 -9.81 -4.67
CA ARG A 74 11.08 -10.93 -4.36
C ARG A 74 12.11 -10.53 -3.31
N ALA A 75 12.41 -11.46 -2.41
CA ALA A 75 13.48 -11.31 -1.45
C ALA A 75 14.16 -12.67 -1.24
N PHE A 76 15.44 -12.65 -0.90
CA PHE A 76 16.18 -13.85 -0.53
C PHE A 76 16.41 -13.85 0.97
N LEU A 77 15.97 -14.92 1.62
CA LEU A 77 16.13 -15.14 3.06
C LEU A 77 16.69 -16.55 3.29
N ASP A 78 17.86 -16.64 3.93
CA ASP A 78 18.49 -17.92 4.27
C ASP A 78 18.63 -18.86 3.06
N GLY A 79 18.97 -18.31 1.89
CA GLY A 79 19.10 -19.06 0.65
C GLY A 79 17.78 -19.45 -0.02
N VAL A 80 16.64 -19.04 0.54
CA VAL A 80 15.32 -19.30 -0.02
C VAL A 80 14.74 -18.03 -0.64
N GLN A 81 14.22 -18.16 -1.85
CA GLN A 81 13.52 -17.06 -2.49
C GLN A 81 12.09 -16.94 -1.98
N VAL A 82 11.78 -15.79 -1.37
CA VAL A 82 10.43 -15.44 -0.96
C VAL A 82 9.81 -14.56 -2.04
N LYS A 83 8.63 -14.95 -2.50
CA LYS A 83 7.87 -14.17 -3.49
C LYS A 83 6.61 -13.63 -2.83
N VAL A 84 6.36 -12.34 -3.00
CA VAL A 84 5.14 -11.70 -2.54
C VAL A 84 4.37 -11.21 -3.75
N ARG A 85 3.22 -11.81 -3.99
CA ARG A 85 2.33 -11.41 -5.06
C ARG A 85 1.32 -10.40 -4.53
N VAL A 86 1.37 -9.18 -5.07
CA VAL A 86 0.48 -8.08 -4.67
C VAL A 86 -0.52 -7.84 -5.77
N THR A 87 -1.79 -7.85 -5.42
CA THR A 87 -2.87 -7.50 -6.33
C THR A 87 -3.41 -6.12 -5.96
N HIS A 88 -3.26 -5.17 -6.87
CA HIS A 88 -3.83 -3.84 -6.73
C HIS A 88 -5.27 -3.86 -7.25
N GLY A 89 -6.17 -3.27 -6.51
CA GLY A 89 -7.57 -3.20 -6.88
C GLY A 89 -8.35 -2.39 -5.87
N PHE A 90 -9.65 -2.56 -5.88
CA PHE A 90 -10.54 -1.92 -4.90
C PHE A 90 -10.16 -2.30 -3.47
N ARG A 91 -9.70 -3.54 -3.28
CA ARG A 91 -9.05 -4.01 -2.07
C ARG A 91 -7.70 -4.59 -2.43
N ALA A 92 -6.64 -4.08 -1.83
CA ALA A 92 -5.32 -4.63 -2.00
C ALA A 92 -5.25 -6.03 -1.37
N LYS A 93 -4.65 -6.97 -2.10
CA LYS A 93 -4.39 -8.32 -1.62
C LYS A 93 -2.92 -8.63 -1.78
N ALA A 94 -2.35 -9.34 -0.84
CA ALA A 94 -0.97 -9.80 -0.92
C ALA A 94 -0.86 -11.23 -0.44
N GLU A 95 -0.11 -12.03 -1.19
CA GLU A 95 0.18 -13.43 -0.87
C GLU A 95 1.69 -13.63 -0.89
N ALA A 96 2.23 -14.25 0.13
CA ALA A 96 3.65 -14.57 0.22
C ALA A 96 3.85 -16.08 0.11
N THR A 97 4.81 -16.49 -0.71
CA THR A 97 5.23 -17.88 -0.86
C THR A 97 6.74 -18.00 -0.66
N ALA A 98 7.16 -19.00 0.06
CA ALA A 98 8.57 -19.33 0.26
C ALA A 98 8.76 -20.78 -0.09
N ASN A 99 9.68 -21.07 -1.03
CA ASN A 99 9.99 -22.43 -1.48
C ASN A 99 8.73 -23.22 -1.94
N GLY A 100 7.78 -22.54 -2.54
CA GLY A 100 6.51 -23.13 -3.01
C GLY A 100 5.43 -23.25 -1.94
N GLU A 101 5.71 -22.93 -0.69
CA GLU A 101 4.74 -22.95 0.40
C GLU A 101 4.17 -21.58 0.67
N GLN A 102 2.86 -21.50 0.81
CA GLN A 102 2.19 -20.25 1.14
C GLN A 102 2.40 -19.90 2.61
N LEU A 103 2.85 -18.67 2.87
CA LEU A 103 3.01 -18.14 4.21
C LEU A 103 1.69 -17.59 4.73
N SER A 104 1.45 -17.81 6.03
CA SER A 104 0.25 -17.26 6.68
C SER A 104 0.44 -15.77 6.97
N VAL A 105 -0.58 -14.97 6.69
CA VAL A 105 -0.59 -13.55 7.02
C VAL A 105 -0.69 -13.39 8.53
N ILE A 106 0.26 -12.65 9.12
CA ILE A 106 0.28 -12.39 10.57
C ILE A 106 -0.56 -11.17 10.89
N PHE A 107 -0.45 -10.11 10.07
CA PHE A 107 -1.25 -8.91 10.25
C PHE A 107 -1.58 -8.25 8.91
N VAL A 108 -2.70 -7.57 8.89
CA VAL A 108 -3.09 -6.65 7.82
C VAL A 108 -3.40 -5.32 8.50
N GLY A 109 -2.67 -4.27 8.12
CA GLY A 109 -2.81 -2.97 8.73
C GLY A 109 -2.93 -1.84 7.69
N LYS A 110 -3.40 -0.73 8.15
CA LYS A 110 -3.45 0.51 7.36
C LYS A 110 -2.37 1.48 7.80
#